data_41cd0976a472feec54fa26ebd2c09a9d
#
_entry.id   41cd0976a472feec54fa26ebd2c09a9d
#
_cell.length_a   1.000
_cell.length_b   1.000
_cell.length_c   1.000
_cell.angle_alpha   90.00
_cell.angle_beta   90.00
_cell.angle_gamma   90.00
#
_symmetry.space_group_name_H-M   'P 1'
#
loop_
_entity.id
_entity.type
_entity.pdbx_description
1 polymer ?
#
loop_
_entity_poly.entity_id
_entity_poly.type
_entity_poly.pdbx_seq_one_letter_code
_entity_poly.pdbx_strand_id
1 'polypeptide(L)'
;MLCTIVSVFHLSCLNTVQAQIAGMNTLSLLRMPSSARTAALGMGYLSVYAPYDLNVGLDNPSLVSTEYNNRLALNYVGLFSGSNFGSVAYGKDFKRLGSFLFAFHFNSYGRFDAYDEQETSDGTFYASDIALSVAWGLSIDSNFSIGASFKPVLSQYESYTAFAFALNVAGSYVSDNKRFAATIQARNIGAQIVSFENTTETIPFDLSAMLSYKAENAPFRIYFSMDQLTRWNLSYDDPLNPETVIDPYTGQPVAKPWYDGISNVLDQVARHAAVGIEADIKSLFFLRLGYRYRQTVEMAADDRTNINFSGFSYGFGLRTKKFEFSFARRNYHLGQAPNYISLSFKI
;
A
#
# COMPACT_ATOMS: atom_id res chain seq x y z
N MET A 1 39.18 12.37 1.77
CA MET A 1 38.30 11.95 0.67
C MET A 1 36.94 11.43 1.17
N LEU A 2 36.52 11.88 2.34
CA LEU A 2 35.20 11.48 2.96
C LEU A 2 34.29 12.71 3.21
N CYS A 3 34.73 13.92 2.88
CA CYS A 3 33.95 15.15 3.11
C CYS A 3 33.20 15.70 1.87
N THR A 4 33.27 15.05 0.72
CA THR A 4 32.67 15.56 -0.53
C THR A 4 31.37 14.92 -0.93
N ILE A 5 30.83 13.94 -0.16
CA ILE A 5 29.59 13.24 -0.47
C ILE A 5 28.39 13.81 0.29
N VAL A 6 28.60 14.64 1.30
CA VAL A 6 27.51 15.23 2.12
C VAL A 6 26.89 16.50 1.49
N SER A 7 27.51 17.08 0.47
CA SER A 7 27.07 18.38 -0.09
C SER A 7 26.06 18.30 -1.25
N VAL A 8 25.57 17.14 -1.63
CA VAL A 8 24.62 16.99 -2.75
C VAL A 8 23.17 16.77 -2.30
N PHE A 9 22.91 16.69 -0.99
CA PHE A 9 21.55 16.51 -0.46
C PHE A 9 20.88 17.80 0.05
N HIS A 10 21.22 18.97 -0.54
CA HIS A 10 20.34 20.14 -0.45
C HIS A 10 19.31 20.06 -1.59
N LEU A 11 18.40 19.08 -1.49
CA LEU A 11 17.17 19.14 -2.25
C LEU A 11 16.32 20.26 -1.66
N SER A 12 16.22 21.36 -2.41
CA SER A 12 15.26 22.42 -2.20
C SER A 12 13.87 21.79 -1.98
N CYS A 13 13.39 21.78 -0.73
CA CYS A 13 11.98 21.61 -0.40
C CYS A 13 11.21 22.79 -0.97
N LEU A 14 10.80 22.69 -2.22
CA LEU A 14 9.71 23.50 -2.74
C LEU A 14 8.45 22.98 -2.04
N ASN A 15 8.00 23.73 -1.03
CA ASN A 15 6.72 23.54 -0.40
C ASN A 15 5.61 23.86 -1.43
N THR A 16 5.26 22.90 -2.25
CA THR A 16 3.96 22.92 -2.92
C THR A 16 2.95 22.38 -1.91
N VAL A 17 2.10 23.25 -1.43
CA VAL A 17 0.91 22.89 -0.63
C VAL A 17 0.01 22.06 -1.55
N GLN A 18 0.07 20.74 -1.40
CA GLN A 18 -0.80 19.82 -2.11
C GLN A 18 -1.51 18.96 -1.08
N ALA A 19 -2.75 19.34 -0.79
CA ALA A 19 -3.54 18.77 0.29
C ALA A 19 -4.28 17.45 -0.04
N GLN A 20 -4.45 17.09 -1.31
CA GLN A 20 -5.12 15.85 -1.70
C GLN A 20 -4.14 14.76 -2.13
N ILE A 21 -4.20 13.60 -1.46
CA ILE A 21 -3.44 12.41 -1.88
C ILE A 21 -4.22 11.61 -2.95
N ALA A 22 -5.55 11.69 -2.92
CA ALA A 22 -6.40 11.08 -3.94
C ALA A 22 -6.39 11.92 -5.22
N GLY A 23 -6.08 11.30 -6.35
CA GLY A 23 -6.05 11.96 -7.67
C GLY A 23 -4.72 12.65 -8.04
N MET A 24 -3.73 12.69 -7.15
CA MET A 24 -2.44 13.37 -7.41
C MET A 24 -1.40 12.54 -8.16
N ASN A 25 -1.59 11.24 -8.28
CA ASN A 25 -0.61 10.36 -8.91
C ASN A 25 -1.32 9.40 -9.84
N THR A 26 -0.82 9.29 -11.05
CA THR A 26 -1.06 8.14 -11.92
C THR A 26 -0.49 6.87 -11.30
N LEU A 27 -0.75 5.74 -11.93
CA LEU A 27 -0.22 4.44 -11.54
C LEU A 27 -0.74 3.96 -10.19
N SER A 28 -2.08 4.00 -10.03
CA SER A 28 -2.79 3.49 -8.84
C SER A 28 -2.42 2.04 -8.48
N LEU A 29 -2.00 1.25 -9.48
CA LEU A 29 -1.47 -0.11 -9.34
C LEU A 29 -0.32 -0.19 -8.33
N LEU A 30 0.55 0.83 -8.23
CA LEU A 30 1.68 0.86 -7.29
C LEU A 30 1.26 1.03 -5.82
N ARG A 31 0.03 1.44 -5.55
CA ARG A 31 -0.53 1.63 -4.19
C ARG A 31 -1.38 0.47 -3.72
N MET A 32 -1.80 -0.41 -4.63
CA MET A 32 -2.71 -1.50 -4.28
C MET A 32 -2.00 -2.54 -3.41
N PRO A 33 -2.65 -3.03 -2.32
CA PRO A 33 -2.19 -4.22 -1.63
C PRO A 33 -2.17 -5.39 -2.59
N SER A 34 -1.08 -6.13 -2.65
CA SER A 34 -0.95 -7.24 -3.60
C SER A 34 -1.72 -8.48 -3.16
N SER A 35 -2.12 -8.60 -1.89
CA SER A 35 -2.76 -9.81 -1.37
C SER A 35 -3.94 -9.56 -0.45
N ALA A 36 -4.81 -10.58 -0.35
CA ALA A 36 -5.93 -10.60 0.58
C ALA A 36 -5.49 -10.46 2.05
N ARG A 37 -4.35 -11.06 2.43
CA ARG A 37 -3.82 -10.94 3.80
C ARG A 37 -3.45 -9.51 4.15
N THR A 38 -2.69 -8.85 3.28
CA THR A 38 -2.28 -7.46 3.45
C THR A 38 -3.50 -6.54 3.50
N ALA A 39 -4.47 -6.75 2.60
CA ALA A 39 -5.71 -5.99 2.55
C ALA A 39 -6.56 -6.16 3.81
N ALA A 40 -6.74 -7.41 4.31
CA ALA A 40 -7.53 -7.71 5.51
C ALA A 40 -7.01 -7.02 6.77
N LEU A 41 -5.69 -6.80 6.84
CA LEU A 41 -5.03 -6.11 7.95
C LEU A 41 -5.00 -4.58 7.79
N GLY A 42 -5.57 -4.05 6.70
CA GLY A 42 -5.61 -2.61 6.43
C GLY A 42 -4.26 -1.99 6.04
N MET A 43 -3.27 -2.83 5.69
CA MET A 43 -1.87 -2.45 5.51
C MET A 43 -1.50 -2.28 4.04
N GLY A 44 -0.34 -1.67 3.76
CA GLY A 44 0.26 -1.60 2.44
C GLY A 44 1.28 -2.70 2.17
N TYR A 45 1.86 -3.28 3.23
CA TYR A 45 2.77 -4.43 3.22
C TYR A 45 2.78 -5.08 4.60
N LEU A 46 3.47 -6.21 4.76
CA LEU A 46 3.58 -6.90 6.04
C LEU A 46 5.03 -7.06 6.48
N SER A 47 5.25 -6.93 7.78
CA SER A 47 6.50 -7.28 8.47
C SER A 47 6.25 -8.50 9.35
N VAL A 48 6.48 -9.70 8.81
CA VAL A 48 6.21 -10.95 9.51
C VAL A 48 6.98 -12.09 8.89
N TYR A 49 7.48 -13.01 9.72
CA TYR A 49 7.98 -14.28 9.22
C TYR A 49 6.82 -15.13 8.69
N ALA A 50 6.79 -15.33 7.38
CA ALA A 50 5.71 -16.04 6.69
C ALA A 50 6.25 -16.91 5.53
N PRO A 51 6.86 -18.08 5.84
CA PRO A 51 7.56 -18.91 4.85
C PRO A 51 6.65 -19.53 3.79
N TYR A 52 5.34 -19.48 3.99
CA TYR A 52 4.36 -20.06 3.07
C TYR A 52 3.68 -19.04 2.18
N ASP A 53 3.80 -17.74 2.48
CA ASP A 53 3.08 -16.66 1.82
C ASP A 53 4.03 -15.76 1.02
N LEU A 54 4.16 -16.05 -0.28
CA LEU A 54 4.99 -15.25 -1.19
C LEU A 54 4.59 -13.78 -1.24
N ASN A 55 3.31 -13.49 -0.99
CA ASN A 55 2.80 -12.13 -1.11
C ASN A 55 3.45 -11.17 -0.09
N VAL A 56 3.90 -11.71 1.05
CA VAL A 56 4.68 -10.92 2.01
C VAL A 56 5.98 -10.41 1.39
N GLY A 57 6.70 -11.27 0.65
CA GLY A 57 7.92 -10.89 -0.07
C GLY A 57 7.66 -10.00 -1.29
N LEU A 58 6.49 -10.11 -1.91
CA LEU A 58 6.08 -9.27 -3.03
C LEU A 58 5.89 -7.81 -2.62
N ASP A 59 5.33 -7.60 -1.44
CA ASP A 59 5.12 -6.27 -0.86
C ASP A 59 6.35 -5.76 -0.08
N ASN A 60 7.13 -6.66 0.52
CA ASN A 60 8.30 -6.36 1.33
C ASN A 60 9.52 -7.19 0.87
N PRO A 61 10.37 -6.65 0.00
CA PRO A 61 11.46 -7.42 -0.62
C PRO A 61 12.51 -7.93 0.38
N SER A 62 12.67 -7.29 1.54
CA SER A 62 13.62 -7.77 2.55
C SER A 62 13.23 -9.11 3.22
N LEU A 63 11.96 -9.54 3.07
CA LEU A 63 11.46 -10.81 3.57
C LEU A 63 11.45 -11.91 2.49
N VAL A 64 11.92 -11.63 1.29
CA VAL A 64 12.15 -12.66 0.26
C VAL A 64 13.26 -13.60 0.75
N SER A 65 12.95 -14.90 0.82
CA SER A 65 13.81 -15.89 1.44
C SER A 65 13.83 -17.21 0.66
N THR A 66 14.78 -18.08 1.01
CA THR A 66 14.94 -19.42 0.43
C THR A 66 13.69 -20.28 0.53
N GLU A 67 12.80 -19.99 1.49
CA GLU A 67 11.56 -20.72 1.72
C GLU A 67 10.50 -20.49 0.63
N TYR A 68 10.67 -19.43 -0.17
CA TYR A 68 9.82 -19.14 -1.32
C TYR A 68 10.19 -19.95 -2.57
N ASN A 69 11.26 -20.73 -2.51
CA ASN A 69 11.72 -21.52 -3.66
C ASN A 69 10.64 -22.49 -4.18
N ASN A 70 10.38 -22.43 -5.48
CA ASN A 70 9.36 -23.22 -6.19
C ASN A 70 7.94 -23.03 -5.60
N ARG A 71 7.60 -21.80 -5.25
CA ARG A 71 6.23 -21.43 -4.85
C ARG A 71 5.62 -20.49 -5.89
N LEU A 72 4.31 -20.60 -6.03
CA LEU A 72 3.49 -19.75 -6.88
C LEU A 72 2.43 -19.06 -6.02
N ALA A 73 2.14 -17.78 -6.30
CA ALA A 73 1.02 -17.06 -5.73
C ALA A 73 0.17 -16.44 -6.85
N LEU A 74 -1.14 -16.50 -6.67
CA LEU A 74 -2.14 -15.91 -7.55
C LEU A 74 -2.99 -14.96 -6.70
N ASN A 75 -3.18 -13.74 -7.18
CA ASN A 75 -4.00 -12.76 -6.51
C ASN A 75 -5.02 -12.18 -7.49
N TYR A 76 -6.21 -11.94 -6.99
CA TYR A 76 -7.29 -11.30 -7.73
C TYR A 76 -8.05 -10.34 -6.82
N VAL A 77 -8.39 -9.18 -7.35
CA VAL A 77 -9.17 -8.14 -6.68
C VAL A 77 -10.26 -7.66 -7.61
N GLY A 78 -11.49 -7.85 -7.22
CA GLY A 78 -12.64 -7.21 -7.87
C GLY A 78 -12.81 -5.80 -7.28
N LEU A 79 -12.53 -4.79 -8.10
CA LEU A 79 -12.69 -3.39 -7.78
C LEU A 79 -14.08 -2.88 -8.20
N PHE A 80 -14.22 -1.57 -8.29
CA PHE A 80 -15.46 -0.89 -8.63
C PHE A 80 -15.65 -0.79 -10.15
N SER A 81 -16.88 -0.60 -10.59
CA SER A 81 -17.22 -0.28 -11.98
C SER A 81 -16.62 -1.22 -13.02
N GLY A 82 -16.51 -2.52 -12.71
CA GLY A 82 -15.93 -3.50 -13.62
C GLY A 82 -14.41 -3.52 -13.67
N SER A 83 -13.72 -2.71 -12.86
CA SER A 83 -12.26 -2.73 -12.74
C SER A 83 -11.78 -3.97 -11.98
N ASN A 84 -10.67 -4.53 -12.43
CA ASN A 84 -10.11 -5.74 -11.85
C ASN A 84 -8.59 -5.64 -11.77
N PHE A 85 -8.04 -6.02 -10.64
CA PHE A 85 -6.60 -6.17 -10.46
C PHE A 85 -6.24 -7.64 -10.25
N GLY A 86 -5.10 -8.07 -10.78
CA GLY A 86 -4.59 -9.40 -10.54
C GLY A 86 -3.07 -9.44 -10.56
N SER A 87 -2.51 -10.47 -9.94
CA SER A 87 -1.09 -10.76 -10.04
C SER A 87 -0.78 -12.24 -9.97
N VAL A 88 0.32 -12.62 -10.62
CA VAL A 88 0.93 -13.94 -10.56
C VAL A 88 2.36 -13.74 -10.09
N ALA A 89 2.80 -14.46 -9.06
CA ALA A 89 4.14 -14.36 -8.53
C ALA A 89 4.78 -15.74 -8.38
N TYR A 90 6.08 -15.84 -8.67
CA TYR A 90 6.87 -17.06 -8.56
C TYR A 90 8.16 -16.79 -7.81
N GLY A 91 8.46 -17.61 -6.82
CA GLY A 91 9.68 -17.54 -6.01
C GLY A 91 10.73 -18.55 -6.44
N LYS A 92 11.99 -18.08 -6.57
CA LYS A 92 13.14 -18.90 -6.90
C LYS A 92 14.35 -18.53 -6.06
N ASP A 93 15.00 -19.53 -5.49
CA ASP A 93 16.28 -19.37 -4.80
C ASP A 93 17.44 -19.71 -5.73
N PHE A 94 18.40 -18.79 -5.85
CA PHE A 94 19.63 -18.96 -6.66
C PHE A 94 20.87 -19.17 -5.79
N LYS A 95 20.69 -19.68 -4.58
CA LYS A 95 21.79 -20.02 -3.65
C LYS A 95 22.73 -18.83 -3.38
N ARG A 96 23.81 -18.68 -4.19
CA ARG A 96 24.84 -17.65 -4.01
C ARG A 96 24.36 -16.24 -4.34
N LEU A 97 23.36 -16.10 -5.20
CA LEU A 97 22.82 -14.81 -5.62
C LEU A 97 21.68 -14.33 -4.71
N GLY A 98 21.24 -15.15 -3.77
CA GLY A 98 20.08 -14.87 -2.92
C GLY A 98 18.77 -15.36 -3.52
N SER A 99 17.68 -15.01 -2.87
CA SER A 99 16.34 -15.42 -3.27
C SER A 99 15.67 -14.34 -4.09
N PHE A 100 14.96 -14.74 -5.13
CA PHE A 100 14.24 -13.85 -6.04
C PHE A 100 12.76 -14.20 -6.07
N LEU A 101 11.96 -13.17 -6.30
CA LEU A 101 10.54 -13.29 -6.54
C LEU A 101 10.20 -12.50 -7.80
N PHE A 102 9.62 -13.17 -8.77
CA PHE A 102 9.19 -12.59 -10.05
C PHE A 102 7.67 -12.47 -10.02
N ALA A 103 7.13 -11.34 -10.42
CA ALA A 103 5.70 -11.18 -10.52
C ALA A 103 5.27 -10.39 -11.76
N PHE A 104 4.10 -10.75 -12.24
CA PHE A 104 3.34 -10.01 -13.24
C PHE A 104 2.08 -9.47 -12.58
N HIS A 105 1.83 -8.18 -12.76
CA HIS A 105 0.64 -7.50 -12.27
C HIS A 105 -0.13 -6.92 -13.44
N PHE A 106 -1.44 -7.01 -13.38
CA PHE A 106 -2.31 -6.31 -14.32
C PHE A 106 -3.42 -5.59 -13.55
N ASN A 107 -3.84 -4.45 -14.06
CA ASN A 107 -5.01 -3.73 -13.63
C ASN A 107 -5.82 -3.35 -14.86
N SER A 108 -7.05 -3.81 -14.94
CA SER A 108 -8.00 -3.44 -15.99
C SER A 108 -9.03 -2.51 -15.36
N TYR A 109 -9.20 -1.33 -15.92
CA TYR A 109 -10.20 -0.36 -15.48
C TYR A 109 -11.58 -0.60 -16.08
N GLY A 110 -11.68 -1.57 -17.00
CA GLY A 110 -12.91 -1.91 -17.69
C GLY A 110 -13.02 -1.22 -19.05
N ARG A 111 -14.23 -1.16 -19.54
CA ARG A 111 -14.60 -0.56 -20.82
C ARG A 111 -15.31 0.76 -20.58
N PHE A 112 -14.95 1.78 -21.35
CA PHE A 112 -15.54 3.11 -21.32
C PHE A 112 -16.19 3.43 -22.66
N ASP A 113 -17.30 4.13 -22.65
CA ASP A 113 -17.93 4.67 -23.86
C ASP A 113 -17.20 5.97 -24.26
N ALA A 114 -16.83 6.06 -25.54
CA ALA A 114 -16.22 7.24 -26.12
C ALA A 114 -17.29 8.14 -26.72
N TYR A 115 -17.11 9.44 -26.56
CA TYR A 115 -17.98 10.47 -27.12
C TYR A 115 -17.14 11.53 -27.82
N ASP A 116 -17.61 12.04 -28.95
CA ASP A 116 -17.01 13.17 -29.63
C ASP A 116 -17.37 14.49 -28.95
N GLU A 117 -16.82 15.61 -29.45
CA GLU A 117 -17.10 16.96 -28.92
C GLU A 117 -18.58 17.37 -29.04
N GLN A 118 -19.37 16.65 -29.83
CA GLN A 118 -20.80 16.86 -30.05
C GLN A 118 -21.66 15.88 -29.22
N GLU A 119 -21.06 15.17 -28.25
CA GLU A 119 -21.71 14.16 -27.40
C GLU A 119 -22.29 12.97 -28.20
N THR A 120 -21.80 12.74 -29.43
CA THR A 120 -22.17 11.58 -30.22
C THR A 120 -21.26 10.41 -29.86
N SER A 121 -21.83 9.21 -29.72
CA SER A 121 -21.05 8.00 -29.40
C SER A 121 -20.01 7.71 -30.47
N ASP A 122 -18.72 7.71 -30.09
CA ASP A 122 -17.57 7.41 -30.95
C ASP A 122 -16.95 6.03 -30.61
N GLY A 123 -17.79 5.12 -30.13
CA GLY A 123 -17.38 3.75 -29.84
C GLY A 123 -17.01 3.53 -28.38
N THR A 124 -15.98 2.72 -28.14
CA THR A 124 -15.55 2.35 -26.77
C THR A 124 -14.05 2.15 -26.71
N PHE A 125 -13.46 2.44 -25.57
CA PHE A 125 -12.05 2.23 -25.31
C PHE A 125 -11.81 1.44 -24.01
N TYR A 126 -10.59 0.96 -23.84
CA TYR A 126 -10.13 0.25 -22.65
C TYR A 126 -8.98 1.01 -21.99
N ALA A 127 -8.90 0.88 -20.67
CA ALA A 127 -7.78 1.39 -19.89
C ALA A 127 -7.18 0.26 -19.05
N SER A 128 -5.86 0.17 -19.03
CA SER A 128 -5.16 -0.90 -18.29
C SER A 128 -3.74 -0.49 -17.89
N ASP A 129 -3.27 -1.04 -16.77
CA ASP A 129 -1.87 -0.98 -16.35
C ASP A 129 -1.30 -2.40 -16.29
N ILE A 130 -0.06 -2.53 -16.70
CA ILE A 130 0.73 -3.77 -16.59
C ILE A 130 2.04 -3.44 -15.89
N ALA A 131 2.43 -4.26 -14.91
CA ALA A 131 3.73 -4.15 -14.29
C ALA A 131 4.41 -5.51 -14.17
N LEU A 132 5.71 -5.55 -14.42
CA LEU A 132 6.58 -6.64 -14.02
C LEU A 132 7.22 -6.27 -12.69
N SER A 133 7.50 -7.25 -11.84
CA SER A 133 8.21 -7.03 -10.58
C SER A 133 9.27 -8.09 -10.41
N VAL A 134 10.48 -7.65 -10.11
CA VAL A 134 11.57 -8.52 -9.67
C VAL A 134 11.98 -8.07 -8.29
N ALA A 135 11.73 -8.89 -7.27
CA ALA A 135 12.15 -8.63 -5.91
C ALA A 135 13.30 -9.57 -5.54
N TRP A 136 14.29 -9.02 -4.86
CA TRP A 136 15.46 -9.72 -4.35
C TRP A 136 15.58 -9.50 -2.85
N GLY A 137 15.87 -10.58 -2.13
CA GLY A 137 16.11 -10.57 -0.68
C GLY A 137 17.39 -11.27 -0.31
N LEU A 138 18.07 -10.72 0.69
CA LEU A 138 19.30 -11.25 1.24
C LEU A 138 19.25 -11.19 2.77
N SER A 139 19.40 -12.34 3.43
CA SER A 139 19.65 -12.40 4.87
C SER A 139 21.09 -12.03 5.15
N ILE A 140 21.33 -11.01 5.96
CA ILE A 140 22.67 -10.58 6.42
C ILE A 140 23.12 -11.53 7.53
N ASP A 141 22.20 -11.82 8.44
CA ASP A 141 22.38 -12.79 9.53
C ASP A 141 21.06 -13.51 9.83
N SER A 142 20.96 -14.15 11.01
CA SER A 142 19.76 -14.88 11.44
C SER A 142 18.53 -14.00 11.67
N ASN A 143 18.73 -12.71 11.92
CA ASN A 143 17.69 -11.77 12.34
C ASN A 143 17.49 -10.62 11.36
N PHE A 144 18.56 -10.15 10.71
CA PHE A 144 18.52 -9.00 9.80
C PHE A 144 18.53 -9.42 8.34
N SER A 145 17.67 -8.81 7.57
CA SER A 145 17.57 -9.01 6.13
C SER A 145 17.34 -7.67 5.41
N ILE A 146 17.85 -7.59 4.19
CA ILE A 146 17.65 -6.46 3.28
C ILE A 146 17.07 -6.97 1.98
N GLY A 147 16.45 -6.08 1.23
CA GLY A 147 15.93 -6.42 -0.08
C GLY A 147 15.59 -5.21 -0.91
N ALA A 148 15.50 -5.46 -2.20
CA ALA A 148 15.09 -4.47 -3.19
C ALA A 148 14.15 -5.09 -4.20
N SER A 149 13.26 -4.28 -4.79
CA SER A 149 12.44 -4.71 -5.91
C SER A 149 12.39 -3.64 -6.98
N PHE A 150 12.41 -4.06 -8.24
CA PHE A 150 12.28 -3.21 -9.41
C PHE A 150 10.99 -3.52 -10.15
N LYS A 151 10.23 -2.48 -10.51
CA LYS A 151 8.90 -2.57 -11.13
C LYS A 151 8.80 -1.61 -12.31
N PRO A 152 9.09 -2.00 -13.56
CA PRO A 152 8.63 -1.28 -14.74
C PRO A 152 7.11 -1.40 -14.87
N VAL A 153 6.46 -0.29 -15.20
CA VAL A 153 5.00 -0.16 -15.36
C VAL A 153 4.70 0.46 -16.71
N LEU A 154 3.81 -0.19 -17.43
CA LEU A 154 3.24 0.29 -18.68
C LEU A 154 1.76 0.55 -18.46
N SER A 155 1.32 1.77 -18.74
CA SER A 155 -0.09 2.18 -18.68
C SER A 155 -0.57 2.55 -20.06
N GLN A 156 -1.74 2.05 -20.42
CA GLN A 156 -2.39 2.34 -21.69
C GLN A 156 -3.83 2.78 -21.42
N TYR A 157 -4.16 4.00 -21.84
CA TYR A 157 -5.49 4.58 -21.72
C TYR A 157 -5.91 5.07 -23.11
N GLU A 158 -6.90 4.40 -23.72
CA GLU A 158 -7.31 4.69 -25.08
C GLU A 158 -6.11 4.59 -26.07
N SER A 159 -5.74 5.71 -26.69
CA SER A 159 -4.59 5.86 -27.58
C SER A 159 -3.30 6.29 -26.86
N TYR A 160 -3.40 6.69 -25.59
CA TYR A 160 -2.28 7.21 -24.82
C TYR A 160 -1.52 6.11 -24.10
N THR A 161 -0.21 6.20 -24.11
CA THR A 161 0.68 5.24 -23.43
C THR A 161 1.64 5.99 -22.52
N ALA A 162 1.79 5.51 -21.29
CA ALA A 162 2.78 6.00 -20.34
C ALA A 162 3.69 4.86 -19.86
N PHE A 163 4.94 5.18 -19.60
CA PHE A 163 5.91 4.23 -19.06
C PHE A 163 6.61 4.82 -17.84
N ALA A 164 6.69 4.04 -16.79
CA ALA A 164 7.35 4.42 -15.55
C ALA A 164 8.15 3.24 -14.97
N PHE A 165 9.04 3.53 -14.05
CA PHE A 165 9.65 2.51 -13.21
C PHE A 165 9.60 2.91 -11.74
N ALA A 166 9.50 1.93 -10.87
CA ALA A 166 9.52 2.08 -9.42
C ALA A 166 10.51 1.09 -8.79
N LEU A 167 11.28 1.56 -7.83
CA LEU A 167 12.19 0.78 -7.01
C LEU A 167 11.67 0.80 -5.56
N ASN A 168 11.67 -0.35 -4.89
CA ASN A 168 11.47 -0.43 -3.45
C ASN A 168 12.75 -0.94 -2.79
N VAL A 169 13.08 -0.40 -1.61
CA VAL A 169 14.20 -0.86 -0.77
C VAL A 169 13.67 -1.04 0.65
N ALA A 170 14.01 -2.16 1.26
CA ALA A 170 13.56 -2.49 2.60
C ALA A 170 14.67 -3.13 3.44
N GLY A 171 14.60 -2.90 4.75
CA GLY A 171 15.36 -3.61 5.76
C GLY A 171 14.42 -4.14 6.84
N SER A 172 14.59 -5.41 7.20
CA SER A 172 13.77 -6.09 8.20
C SER A 172 14.62 -6.72 9.29
N TYR A 173 14.08 -6.67 10.50
CA TYR A 173 14.53 -7.44 11.64
C TYR A 173 13.46 -8.46 12.01
N VAL A 174 13.84 -9.72 12.24
CA VAL A 174 12.96 -10.78 12.73
C VAL A 174 13.63 -11.45 13.91
N SER A 175 13.01 -11.45 15.09
CA SER A 175 13.57 -12.07 16.31
C SER A 175 13.75 -13.58 16.15
N ASP A 176 14.68 -14.20 16.91
CA ASP A 176 14.98 -15.63 16.83
C ASP A 176 13.75 -16.52 17.03
N ASN A 177 12.88 -16.15 17.95
CA ASN A 177 11.63 -16.87 18.22
C ASN A 177 10.52 -16.58 17.19
N LYS A 178 10.80 -15.77 16.14
CA LYS A 178 9.87 -15.40 15.06
C LYS A 178 8.57 -14.71 15.54
N ARG A 179 8.58 -14.20 16.78
CA ARG A 179 7.41 -13.51 17.35
C ARG A 179 7.37 -12.04 17.01
N PHE A 180 8.51 -11.36 17.06
CA PHE A 180 8.63 -9.95 16.73
C PHE A 180 9.25 -9.79 15.34
N ALA A 181 8.70 -8.88 14.54
CA ALA A 181 9.30 -8.41 13.31
C ALA A 181 9.11 -6.90 13.15
N ALA A 182 10.13 -6.25 12.61
CA ALA A 182 10.14 -4.82 12.31
C ALA A 182 10.71 -4.60 10.91
N THR A 183 10.13 -3.67 10.16
CA THR A 183 10.60 -3.29 8.82
C THR A 183 10.57 -1.78 8.66
N ILE A 184 11.58 -1.24 7.99
CA ILE A 184 11.57 0.09 7.40
C ILE A 184 11.70 -0.10 5.89
N GLN A 185 10.84 0.59 5.13
CA GLN A 185 10.78 0.45 3.68
C GLN A 185 10.56 1.81 3.00
N ALA A 186 11.37 2.09 1.97
CA ALA A 186 11.14 3.14 1.00
C ALA A 186 10.55 2.51 -0.27
N ARG A 187 9.36 2.93 -0.66
CA ARG A 187 8.58 2.35 -1.76
C ARG A 187 8.42 3.35 -2.90
N ASN A 188 8.36 2.81 -4.10
CA ASN A 188 8.09 3.57 -5.32
C ASN A 188 9.07 4.74 -5.52
N ILE A 189 10.37 4.48 -5.30
CA ILE A 189 11.44 5.40 -5.70
C ILE A 189 11.57 5.30 -7.21
N GLY A 190 11.24 6.34 -7.96
CA GLY A 190 11.29 6.25 -9.42
C GLY A 190 10.75 7.47 -10.13
N ALA A 191 10.49 7.31 -11.43
CA ALA A 191 9.99 8.38 -12.27
C ALA A 191 9.16 7.82 -13.43
N GLN A 192 8.27 8.64 -13.96
CA GLN A 192 7.62 8.44 -15.23
C GLN A 192 8.58 8.89 -16.34
N ILE A 193 8.86 8.01 -17.30
CA ILE A 193 9.79 8.25 -18.42
C ILE A 193 9.03 8.72 -19.65
N VAL A 194 7.87 8.11 -19.90
CA VAL A 194 6.95 8.51 -20.95
C VAL A 194 5.65 8.91 -20.28
N SER A 195 5.22 10.14 -20.48
CA SER A 195 3.99 10.70 -19.90
C SER A 195 2.83 10.69 -20.90
N PHE A 196 1.61 10.72 -20.38
CA PHE A 196 0.45 11.04 -21.18
C PHE A 196 0.52 12.52 -21.59
N GLU A 197 0.33 12.85 -22.86
CA GLU A 197 0.23 14.23 -23.39
C GLU A 197 1.26 15.24 -22.83
N ASN A 198 2.52 14.86 -22.69
CA ASN A 198 3.60 15.71 -22.19
C ASN A 198 3.46 16.25 -20.76
N THR A 199 2.49 15.72 -19.98
CA THR A 199 2.33 16.07 -18.57
C THR A 199 2.95 14.97 -17.71
N THR A 200 4.12 15.23 -17.13
CA THR A 200 4.78 14.27 -16.23
C THR A 200 4.14 14.30 -14.86
N GLU A 201 3.68 13.14 -14.39
CA GLU A 201 3.08 12.97 -13.07
C GLU A 201 4.07 12.32 -12.10
N THR A 202 3.91 12.61 -10.82
CA THR A 202 4.77 12.06 -9.78
C THR A 202 4.37 10.63 -9.43
N ILE A 203 5.36 9.76 -9.24
CA ILE A 203 5.13 8.41 -8.70
C ILE A 203 4.83 8.52 -7.21
N PRO A 204 3.94 7.64 -6.67
CA PRO A 204 3.52 7.68 -5.27
C PRO A 204 4.62 7.18 -4.32
N PHE A 205 5.67 7.96 -4.13
CA PHE A 205 6.73 7.65 -3.17
C PHE A 205 6.16 7.51 -1.75
N ASP A 206 6.63 6.52 -1.01
CA ASP A 206 6.21 6.24 0.36
C ASP A 206 7.39 5.74 1.20
N LEU A 207 7.70 6.44 2.29
CA LEU A 207 8.56 5.95 3.37
C LEU A 207 7.66 5.47 4.51
N SER A 208 7.85 4.23 4.93
CA SER A 208 6.98 3.57 5.89
C SER A 208 7.74 2.67 6.85
N ALA A 209 7.18 2.48 8.04
CA ALA A 209 7.67 1.57 9.06
C ALA A 209 6.55 0.64 9.52
N MET A 210 6.90 -0.59 9.85
CA MET A 210 5.95 -1.57 10.32
C MET A 210 6.52 -2.46 11.40
N LEU A 211 5.69 -2.80 12.37
CA LEU A 211 5.98 -3.72 13.46
C LEU A 211 4.92 -4.83 13.50
N SER A 212 5.32 -6.03 13.89
CA SER A 212 4.37 -7.08 14.28
C SER A 212 4.86 -7.85 15.49
N TYR A 213 3.91 -8.26 16.34
CA TYR A 213 4.20 -9.05 17.52
C TYR A 213 3.17 -10.18 17.69
N LYS A 214 3.66 -11.42 17.82
CA LYS A 214 2.85 -12.60 18.14
C LYS A 214 2.88 -12.83 19.65
N ALA A 215 1.73 -12.78 20.30
CA ALA A 215 1.60 -13.06 21.72
C ALA A 215 2.06 -14.50 22.05
N GLU A 216 2.69 -14.67 23.21
CA GLU A 216 3.31 -15.96 23.60
C GLU A 216 2.28 -17.05 23.84
N ASN A 217 1.28 -16.74 24.67
CA ASN A 217 0.30 -17.70 25.16
C ASN A 217 -1.11 -17.47 24.54
N ALA A 218 -1.16 -16.74 23.43
CA ALA A 218 -2.43 -16.44 22.75
C ALA A 218 -2.27 -16.61 21.22
N PRO A 219 -3.32 -16.98 20.52
CA PRO A 219 -3.28 -17.19 19.07
C PRO A 219 -3.27 -15.90 18.26
N PHE A 220 -2.90 -14.75 18.87
CA PHE A 220 -3.00 -13.45 18.26
C PHE A 220 -1.63 -12.89 17.85
N ARG A 221 -1.59 -12.29 16.64
CA ARG A 221 -0.52 -11.41 16.18
C ARG A 221 -1.11 -10.02 15.95
N ILE A 222 -0.47 -9.02 16.51
CA ILE A 222 -0.83 -7.61 16.32
C ILE A 222 0.15 -7.01 15.31
N TYR A 223 -0.36 -6.14 14.45
CA TYR A 223 0.37 -5.40 13.45
C TYR A 223 0.14 -3.91 13.65
N PHE A 224 1.20 -3.14 13.51
CA PHE A 224 1.15 -1.69 13.52
C PHE A 224 2.02 -1.17 12.38
N SER A 225 1.48 -0.27 11.57
CA SER A 225 2.24 0.39 10.51
C SER A 225 2.04 1.89 10.54
N MET A 226 3.08 2.61 10.12
CA MET A 226 3.03 4.02 9.80
C MET A 226 3.51 4.21 8.37
N ASP A 227 2.74 4.90 7.55
CA ASP A 227 3.05 5.21 6.15
C ASP A 227 3.11 6.73 5.91
N GLN A 228 3.61 7.15 4.74
CA GLN A 228 3.75 8.54 4.32
C GLN A 228 4.65 9.37 5.24
N LEU A 229 5.68 8.78 5.85
CA LEU A 229 6.53 9.42 6.86
C LEU A 229 7.34 10.62 6.32
N THR A 230 7.42 10.81 5.01
CA THR A 230 8.06 11.98 4.38
C THR A 230 7.16 13.20 4.30
N ARG A 231 5.87 13.05 4.57
CA ARG A 231 4.88 14.11 4.50
C ARG A 231 4.09 14.13 5.79
N TRP A 232 4.42 15.05 6.70
CA TRP A 232 3.80 15.09 8.02
C TRP A 232 2.32 15.49 7.98
N ASN A 233 1.98 16.55 7.24
CA ASN A 233 0.59 17.01 7.15
C ASN A 233 -0.17 16.20 6.10
N LEU A 234 -1.12 15.37 6.56
CA LEU A 234 -2.04 14.57 5.75
C LEU A 234 -3.49 15.09 5.82
N SER A 235 -3.71 16.27 6.41
CA SER A 235 -5.03 16.90 6.42
C SER A 235 -5.35 17.49 5.05
N TYR A 236 -6.61 17.50 4.71
CA TYR A 236 -7.16 18.26 3.60
C TYR A 236 -7.83 19.52 4.17
N ASP A 237 -7.37 20.68 3.72
CA ASP A 237 -8.03 21.95 4.02
C ASP A 237 -9.17 22.11 3.02
N ASP A 238 -10.41 21.93 3.48
CA ASP A 238 -11.59 22.14 2.65
C ASP A 238 -11.79 23.65 2.43
N PRO A 239 -11.70 24.15 1.18
CA PRO A 239 -11.92 25.58 0.89
C PRO A 239 -13.33 26.05 1.23
N LEU A 240 -14.32 25.13 1.27
CA LEU A 240 -15.71 25.43 1.59
C LEU A 240 -15.97 25.48 3.10
N ASN A 241 -15.14 24.78 3.89
CA ASN A 241 -15.19 24.73 5.36
C ASN A 241 -13.80 25.02 5.95
N PRO A 242 -13.29 26.25 5.83
CA PRO A 242 -11.95 26.56 6.32
C PRO A 242 -11.87 26.35 7.85
N GLU A 243 -10.82 25.68 8.31
CA GLU A 243 -10.57 25.45 9.75
C GLU A 243 -10.47 26.73 10.57
N THR A 244 -10.26 27.89 9.91
CA THR A 244 -10.15 29.19 10.55
C THR A 244 -11.53 29.83 10.60
N VAL A 245 -12.18 29.72 11.75
CA VAL A 245 -13.43 30.43 12.00
C VAL A 245 -13.09 31.92 12.17
N ILE A 246 -13.61 32.76 11.29
CA ILE A 246 -13.48 34.22 11.42
C ILE A 246 -14.66 34.72 12.24
N ASP A 247 -14.38 35.45 13.33
CA ASP A 247 -15.42 36.11 14.13
C ASP A 247 -16.14 37.14 13.26
N PRO A 248 -17.45 36.97 13.02
CA PRO A 248 -18.22 37.90 12.15
C PRO A 248 -18.29 39.32 12.69
N TYR A 249 -18.00 39.56 13.95
CA TYR A 249 -18.05 40.90 14.56
C TYR A 249 -16.70 41.61 14.53
N THR A 250 -15.60 40.90 14.68
CA THR A 250 -14.25 41.49 14.74
C THR A 250 -13.48 41.35 13.44
N GLY A 251 -13.91 40.46 12.53
CA GLY A 251 -13.18 40.10 11.30
C GLY A 251 -11.84 39.40 11.54
N GLN A 252 -11.56 39.02 12.78
CA GLN A 252 -10.32 38.34 13.13
C GLN A 252 -10.51 36.84 13.34
N PRO A 253 -9.46 36.03 13.12
CA PRO A 253 -9.51 34.60 13.42
C PRO A 253 -9.82 34.36 14.90
N VAL A 254 -10.77 33.50 15.19
CA VAL A 254 -11.06 33.05 16.55
C VAL A 254 -9.85 32.27 17.07
N ALA A 255 -9.31 32.69 18.23
CA ALA A 255 -8.16 32.01 18.83
C ALA A 255 -8.51 30.55 19.16
N LYS A 256 -7.74 29.61 18.60
CA LYS A 256 -7.88 28.18 18.91
C LYS A 256 -7.42 27.91 20.35
N PRO A 257 -8.12 27.04 21.12
CA PRO A 257 -7.67 26.63 22.44
C PRO A 257 -6.29 25.95 22.39
N TRP A 258 -5.53 26.02 23.47
CA TRP A 258 -4.17 25.45 23.56
C TRP A 258 -4.13 23.92 23.32
N TYR A 259 -5.21 23.20 23.61
CA TYR A 259 -5.31 21.75 23.40
C TYR A 259 -5.53 21.36 21.92
N ASP A 260 -5.92 22.30 21.06
CA ASP A 260 -6.07 22.05 19.62
C ASP A 260 -4.73 21.68 18.98
N GLY A 261 -3.63 22.24 19.46
CA GLY A 261 -2.30 21.87 18.98
C GLY A 261 -1.97 20.39 19.26
N ILE A 262 -2.31 19.89 20.44
CA ILE A 262 -2.11 18.48 20.83
C ILE A 262 -3.06 17.58 20.05
N SER A 263 -4.32 17.99 19.93
CA SER A 263 -5.34 17.27 19.14
C SER A 263 -4.91 17.10 17.69
N ASN A 264 -4.38 18.15 17.07
CA ASN A 264 -3.91 18.13 15.69
C ASN A 264 -2.70 17.20 15.51
N VAL A 265 -1.75 17.19 16.45
CA VAL A 265 -0.60 16.26 16.41
C VAL A 265 -1.07 14.81 16.52
N LEU A 266 -1.98 14.51 17.44
CA LEU A 266 -2.54 13.16 17.60
C LEU A 266 -3.32 12.72 16.36
N ASP A 267 -4.11 13.61 15.75
CA ASP A 267 -4.83 13.37 14.50
C ASP A 267 -3.85 13.05 13.37
N GLN A 268 -2.77 13.85 13.21
CA GLN A 268 -1.75 13.58 12.21
C GLN A 268 -1.08 12.22 12.42
N VAL A 269 -0.67 11.87 13.63
CA VAL A 269 -0.10 10.56 13.95
C VAL A 269 -1.09 9.44 13.62
N ALA A 270 -2.36 9.61 13.96
CA ALA A 270 -3.40 8.62 13.66
C ALA A 270 -3.64 8.45 12.14
N ARG A 271 -3.54 9.54 11.34
CA ARG A 271 -3.63 9.47 9.86
C ARG A 271 -2.50 8.67 9.23
N HIS A 272 -1.31 8.69 9.83
CA HIS A 272 -0.19 7.84 9.39
C HIS A 272 -0.38 6.37 9.77
N ALA A 273 -1.14 6.10 10.83
CA ALA A 273 -1.20 4.78 11.47
C ALA A 273 -2.25 3.85 10.84
N ALA A 274 -1.89 2.57 10.79
CA ALA A 274 -2.85 1.48 10.60
C ALA A 274 -2.56 0.37 11.62
N VAL A 275 -3.61 -0.27 12.11
CA VAL A 275 -3.55 -1.33 13.10
C VAL A 275 -4.27 -2.56 12.57
N GLY A 276 -3.69 -3.74 12.80
CA GLY A 276 -4.28 -5.01 12.40
C GLY A 276 -4.10 -6.08 13.47
N ILE A 277 -5.00 -7.04 13.47
CA ILE A 277 -4.91 -8.23 14.30
C ILE A 277 -5.20 -9.48 13.48
N GLU A 278 -4.38 -10.50 13.67
CA GLU A 278 -4.54 -11.82 13.05
C GLU A 278 -4.64 -12.87 14.15
N ALA A 279 -5.73 -13.62 14.16
CA ALA A 279 -5.91 -14.79 15.01
C ALA A 279 -5.50 -16.04 14.25
N ASP A 280 -4.51 -16.79 14.77
CA ASP A 280 -3.97 -18.03 14.21
C ASP A 280 -4.58 -19.21 14.95
N ILE A 281 -5.54 -19.89 14.34
CA ILE A 281 -6.23 -21.04 14.92
C ILE A 281 -5.60 -22.32 14.39
N LYS A 282 -4.75 -22.95 15.22
CA LYS A 282 -4.02 -24.21 14.93
C LYS A 282 -3.17 -24.16 13.65
N SER A 283 -2.71 -22.97 13.23
CA SER A 283 -1.97 -22.75 11.99
C SER A 283 -2.69 -23.24 10.72
N LEU A 284 -3.99 -23.51 10.82
CA LEU A 284 -4.85 -23.95 9.75
C LEU A 284 -5.80 -22.85 9.29
N PHE A 285 -6.44 -22.16 10.23
CA PHE A 285 -7.42 -21.13 9.97
C PHE A 285 -7.01 -19.79 10.58
N PHE A 286 -7.16 -18.72 9.84
CA PHE A 286 -6.78 -17.37 10.23
C PHE A 286 -7.97 -16.44 10.11
N LEU A 287 -8.20 -15.65 11.16
CA LEU A 287 -9.13 -14.51 11.11
C LEU A 287 -8.32 -13.23 11.20
N ARG A 288 -8.69 -12.23 10.42
CA ARG A 288 -7.98 -10.97 10.28
C ARG A 288 -8.92 -9.80 10.35
N LEU A 289 -8.52 -8.79 11.10
CA LEU A 289 -9.20 -7.49 11.19
C LEU A 289 -8.15 -6.39 11.06
N GLY A 290 -8.48 -5.32 10.37
CA GLY A 290 -7.62 -4.16 10.20
C GLY A 290 -8.40 -2.88 10.28
N TYR A 291 -7.73 -1.81 10.70
CA TYR A 291 -8.29 -0.48 10.77
C TYR A 291 -7.25 0.57 10.36
N ARG A 292 -7.68 1.51 9.54
CA ARG A 292 -6.89 2.65 9.07
C ARG A 292 -7.68 3.95 9.29
N TYR A 293 -7.26 4.73 10.26
CA TYR A 293 -7.93 5.96 10.67
C TYR A 293 -8.05 6.99 9.53
N ARG A 294 -6.96 7.22 8.77
CA ARG A 294 -6.96 8.17 7.65
C ARG A 294 -8.12 7.92 6.69
N GLN A 295 -8.36 6.67 6.34
CA GLN A 295 -9.42 6.33 5.39
C GLN A 295 -10.82 6.65 5.94
N THR A 296 -11.03 6.51 7.25
CA THR A 296 -12.29 6.88 7.90
C THR A 296 -12.51 8.39 7.82
N VAL A 297 -11.46 9.19 8.06
CA VAL A 297 -11.56 10.66 8.05
C VAL A 297 -11.70 11.23 6.64
N GLU A 298 -10.90 10.73 5.68
CA GLU A 298 -10.96 11.19 4.27
C GLU A 298 -12.28 10.84 3.59
N MET A 299 -12.99 9.79 4.06
CA MET A 299 -14.26 9.31 3.50
C MET A 299 -15.46 9.65 4.41
N ALA A 300 -15.26 10.51 5.42
CA ALA A 300 -16.36 10.99 6.23
C ALA A 300 -17.27 11.88 5.37
N ALA A 301 -18.52 11.46 5.17
CA ALA A 301 -19.55 12.34 4.62
C ALA A 301 -19.95 13.35 5.70
N ASP A 302 -20.34 14.54 5.29
CA ASP A 302 -20.79 15.62 6.19
C ASP A 302 -22.05 15.24 7.00
N ASP A 303 -22.72 14.16 6.60
CA ASP A 303 -23.89 13.62 7.28
C ASP A 303 -23.49 12.72 8.46
N ARG A 304 -23.49 13.28 9.66
CA ARG A 304 -23.15 12.62 10.92
C ARG A 304 -24.14 11.51 11.34
N THR A 305 -25.15 11.22 10.56
CA THR A 305 -26.21 10.26 10.90
C THR A 305 -25.85 8.82 10.58
N ASN A 306 -24.85 8.57 9.75
CA ASN A 306 -24.46 7.22 9.33
C ASN A 306 -23.14 6.77 9.97
N ILE A 307 -23.12 5.53 10.49
CA ILE A 307 -21.89 4.89 10.98
C ILE A 307 -20.94 4.67 9.79
N ASN A 308 -19.82 5.36 9.81
CA ASN A 308 -18.81 5.24 8.77
C ASN A 308 -17.88 4.04 9.04
N PHE A 309 -18.06 2.96 8.28
CA PHE A 309 -17.20 1.77 8.31
C PHE A 309 -16.00 1.86 7.35
N SER A 310 -15.78 3.00 6.69
CA SER A 310 -14.57 3.21 5.87
C SER A 310 -13.33 3.07 6.74
N GLY A 311 -12.29 2.46 6.20
CA GLY A 311 -11.06 2.17 6.96
C GLY A 311 -11.05 0.83 7.69
N PHE A 312 -12.20 0.20 7.91
CA PHE A 312 -12.26 -1.18 8.40
C PHE A 312 -12.01 -2.18 7.28
N SER A 313 -11.25 -3.21 7.61
CA SER A 313 -10.99 -4.35 6.73
C SER A 313 -11.06 -5.64 7.52
N TYR A 314 -11.48 -6.71 6.87
CA TYR A 314 -11.55 -8.02 7.48
C TYR A 314 -11.31 -9.12 6.46
N GLY A 315 -10.93 -10.28 6.95
CA GLY A 315 -10.69 -11.42 6.09
C GLY A 315 -10.45 -12.69 6.85
N PHE A 316 -10.35 -13.76 6.10
CA PHE A 316 -9.97 -15.06 6.64
C PHE A 316 -8.96 -15.73 5.73
N GLY A 317 -8.24 -16.71 6.29
CA GLY A 317 -7.29 -17.54 5.55
C GLY A 317 -7.41 -18.99 5.97
N LEU A 318 -7.12 -19.87 5.05
CA LEU A 318 -7.02 -21.31 5.26
C LEU A 318 -5.65 -21.76 4.75
N ARG A 319 -4.87 -22.42 5.62
CA ARG A 319 -3.55 -22.93 5.27
C ARG A 319 -3.51 -24.42 5.44
N THR A 320 -3.03 -25.10 4.42
CA THR A 320 -2.70 -26.52 4.47
C THR A 320 -1.21 -26.70 4.21
N LYS A 321 -0.72 -27.94 4.24
CA LYS A 321 0.69 -28.23 3.91
C LYS A 321 1.06 -27.88 2.47
N LYS A 322 0.11 -27.83 1.55
CA LYS A 322 0.34 -27.65 0.12
C LYS A 322 -0.07 -26.28 -0.40
N PHE A 323 -1.11 -25.68 0.14
CA PHE A 323 -1.63 -24.39 -0.32
C PHE A 323 -2.09 -23.52 0.84
N GLU A 324 -2.13 -22.23 0.59
CA GLU A 324 -2.75 -21.22 1.44
C GLU A 324 -3.77 -20.44 0.59
N PHE A 325 -5.00 -20.37 1.06
CA PHE A 325 -6.08 -19.54 0.52
C PHE A 325 -6.36 -18.39 1.47
N SER A 326 -6.61 -17.20 0.95
CA SER A 326 -7.04 -16.05 1.75
C SER A 326 -8.11 -15.27 1.01
N PHE A 327 -9.08 -14.80 1.76
CA PHE A 327 -10.11 -13.86 1.32
C PHE A 327 -10.09 -12.62 2.22
N ALA A 328 -10.34 -11.45 1.63
CA ALA A 328 -10.51 -10.22 2.38
C ALA A 328 -11.53 -9.30 1.72
N ARG A 329 -12.11 -8.45 2.55
CA ARG A 329 -12.91 -7.31 2.15
C ARG A 329 -12.40 -6.07 2.86
N ARG A 330 -12.15 -5.01 2.12
CA ARG A 330 -11.67 -3.74 2.64
C ARG A 330 -12.61 -2.62 2.24
N ASN A 331 -13.16 -1.93 3.23
CA ASN A 331 -14.09 -0.84 3.00
C ASN A 331 -13.31 0.44 2.63
N TYR A 332 -13.25 0.76 1.33
CA TYR A 332 -12.61 2.00 0.85
C TYR A 332 -13.56 3.19 0.87
N HIS A 333 -14.85 2.97 0.61
CA HIS A 333 -15.86 4.01 0.50
C HIS A 333 -17.17 3.52 1.11
N LEU A 334 -18.07 4.44 1.48
CA LEU A 334 -19.37 4.14 2.12
C LEU A 334 -20.25 3.16 1.33
N GLY A 335 -20.11 3.13 0.01
CA GLY A 335 -20.94 2.30 -0.87
C GLY A 335 -20.22 1.09 -1.49
N GLN A 336 -18.88 0.99 -1.38
CA GLN A 336 -18.15 0.00 -2.17
C GLN A 336 -16.92 -0.54 -1.43
N ALA A 337 -16.84 -1.87 -1.37
CA ALA A 337 -15.75 -2.59 -0.73
C ALA A 337 -15.19 -3.67 -1.68
N PRO A 338 -13.97 -3.50 -2.21
CA PRO A 338 -13.33 -4.52 -3.02
C PRO A 338 -13.12 -5.82 -2.27
N ASN A 339 -13.24 -6.91 -3.01
CA ASN A 339 -12.99 -8.25 -2.54
C ASN A 339 -11.64 -8.74 -3.07
N TYR A 340 -10.82 -9.25 -2.18
CA TYR A 340 -9.48 -9.78 -2.45
C TYR A 340 -9.48 -11.29 -2.29
N ILE A 341 -8.90 -11.97 -3.24
CA ILE A 341 -8.69 -13.41 -3.21
C ILE A 341 -7.20 -13.67 -3.47
N SER A 342 -6.59 -14.49 -2.63
CA SER A 342 -5.19 -14.91 -2.79
C SER A 342 -5.07 -16.41 -2.63
N LEU A 343 -4.29 -17.02 -3.50
CA LEU A 343 -3.94 -18.43 -3.46
C LEU A 343 -2.42 -18.56 -3.59
N SER A 344 -1.78 -19.31 -2.69
CA SER A 344 -0.35 -19.60 -2.75
C SER A 344 -0.13 -21.10 -2.58
N PHE A 345 0.77 -21.70 -3.36
CA PHE A 345 1.06 -23.13 -3.30
C PHE A 345 2.50 -23.42 -3.71
N LYS A 346 2.99 -24.56 -3.28
CA LYS A 346 4.30 -25.09 -3.65
C LYS A 346 4.14 -25.99 -4.88
N ILE A 347 4.97 -25.73 -5.88
CA ILE A 347 5.08 -26.54 -7.11
C ILE A 347 6.13 -27.64 -6.92
#